data_052d767a482e8576b8cf3685e4129642
#
_entry.id   052d767a482e8576b8cf3685e4129642
#
_cell.length_a   1.000
_cell.length_b   1.000
_cell.length_c   1.000
_cell.angle_alpha   90.00
_cell.angle_beta   90.00
_cell.angle_gamma   90.00
#
_symmetry.space_group_name_H-M   'P 1'
#
loop_
_entity.id
_entity.type
_entity.pdbx_description
1 polymer ?
#
loop_
_entity_poly.entity_id
_entity_poly.type
_entity_poly.pdbx_seq_one_letter_code
_entity_poly.pdbx_strand_id
1 'polypeptide(L)' 'MNWDQVAGNWKQMKGKAQAKWGDITDDEWNSAEGRREQLVGLVQEKYGKAKDVAEREVDHWASQL' A
#
# COMPACT_ATOMS: atom_id res chain seq x y z
N MET A 1 12.23 2.59 3.60
CA MET A 1 12.41 1.12 3.83
C MET A 1 12.27 0.40 2.50
N ASN A 2 12.92 -0.75 2.34
CA ASN A 2 12.66 -1.59 1.18
C ASN A 2 11.35 -2.35 1.36
N TRP A 3 10.86 -2.99 0.31
CA TRP A 3 9.56 -3.66 0.38
C TRP A 3 9.54 -4.84 1.35
N ASP A 4 10.63 -5.59 1.45
CA ASP A 4 10.69 -6.70 2.40
C ASP A 4 10.50 -6.24 3.83
N GLN A 5 11.04 -5.08 4.17
CA GLN A 5 10.86 -4.48 5.49
C GLN A 5 9.42 -4.01 5.71
N VAL A 6 8.82 -3.41 4.69
CA VAL A 6 7.41 -2.99 4.74
C VAL A 6 6.52 -4.21 4.94
N ALA A 7 6.74 -5.26 4.16
CA ALA A 7 5.97 -6.49 4.26
C ALA A 7 6.12 -7.16 5.63
N GLY A 8 7.35 -7.19 6.15
CA GLY A 8 7.64 -7.78 7.46
C GLY A 8 6.99 -7.03 8.61
N ASN A 9 6.67 -5.74 8.42
CA ASN A 9 6.02 -4.90 9.42
C ASN A 9 4.60 -4.51 8.98
N TRP A 10 3.94 -5.36 8.21
CA TRP A 10 2.68 -5.02 7.55
C TRP A 10 1.62 -4.45 8.47
N LYS A 11 1.42 -5.08 9.64
CA LYS A 11 0.41 -4.60 10.60
C LYS A 11 0.75 -3.20 11.13
N GLN A 12 2.04 -2.94 11.34
CA GLN A 12 2.49 -1.65 11.84
C GLN A 12 2.40 -0.56 10.76
N MET A 13 2.51 -0.95 9.50
CA MET A 13 2.45 -0.01 8.39
C MET A 13 1.02 0.43 8.06
N LYS A 14 0.00 -0.25 8.59
CA LYS A 14 -1.40 0.10 8.32
C LYS A 14 -1.71 1.56 8.60
N GLY A 15 -1.32 2.06 9.76
CA GLY A 15 -1.56 3.45 10.13
C GLY A 15 -0.90 4.43 9.17
N LYS A 16 0.33 4.14 8.77
CA LYS A 16 1.06 4.99 7.81
C LYS A 16 0.44 4.95 6.43
N ALA A 17 0.00 3.78 6.00
CA ALA A 17 -0.67 3.63 4.71
C ALA A 17 -2.00 4.36 4.69
N GLN A 18 -2.77 4.27 5.78
CA GLN A 18 -4.08 4.92 5.88
C GLN A 18 -3.95 6.44 5.99
N ALA A 19 -2.81 6.95 6.45
CA ALA A 19 -2.55 8.38 6.42
C ALA A 19 -2.43 8.90 4.98
N LYS A 20 -1.94 8.05 4.05
CA LYS A 20 -1.83 8.41 2.64
C LYS A 20 -3.07 8.00 1.85
N TRP A 21 -3.59 6.80 2.10
CA TRP A 21 -4.73 6.23 1.37
C TRP A 21 -5.85 5.94 2.37
N GLY A 22 -6.57 6.98 2.76
CA GLY A 22 -7.60 6.90 3.79
C GLY A 22 -8.78 5.99 3.45
N ASP A 23 -9.00 5.71 2.16
CA ASP A 23 -10.10 4.85 1.72
C ASP A 23 -9.79 3.35 1.83
N ILE A 24 -8.54 2.98 2.11
CA ILE A 24 -8.19 1.58 2.34
C ILE A 24 -8.66 1.18 3.74
N THR A 25 -9.52 0.16 3.82
CA THR A 25 -10.02 -0.33 5.10
C THR A 25 -9.01 -1.26 5.76
N ASP A 26 -9.18 -1.49 7.06
CA ASP A 26 -8.35 -2.42 7.81
C ASP A 26 -8.39 -3.82 7.20
N ASP A 27 -9.58 -4.30 6.82
CA ASP A 27 -9.73 -5.62 6.22
C ASP A 27 -9.00 -5.72 4.89
N GLU A 28 -9.10 -4.68 4.07
CA GLU A 28 -8.41 -4.66 2.78
C GLU A 28 -6.90 -4.64 2.96
N TRP A 29 -6.42 -3.86 3.91
CA TRP A 29 -4.99 -3.82 4.23
C TRP A 29 -4.49 -5.19 4.69
N ASN A 30 -5.23 -5.81 5.62
CA ASN A 30 -4.88 -7.13 6.13
C ASN A 30 -4.91 -8.19 5.03
N SER A 31 -5.87 -8.11 4.11
CA SER A 31 -6.00 -9.05 2.99
C SER A 31 -4.85 -8.96 2.00
N ALA A 32 -4.19 -7.81 1.90
CA ALA A 32 -3.05 -7.66 1.00
C ALA A 32 -1.83 -8.47 1.45
N GLU A 33 -1.73 -8.77 2.75
CA GLU A 33 -0.73 -9.69 3.33
C GLU A 33 0.72 -9.36 2.97
N GLY A 34 1.03 -8.08 2.85
CA GLY A 34 2.40 -7.64 2.52
C GLY A 34 2.75 -7.75 1.04
N ARG A 35 1.81 -8.09 0.18
CA ARG A 35 2.06 -8.23 -1.25
C ARG A 35 1.94 -6.88 -1.94
N ARG A 36 3.04 -6.43 -2.54
CA ARG A 36 3.08 -5.14 -3.24
C ARG A 36 2.00 -5.02 -4.32
N GLU A 37 1.83 -6.08 -5.12
CA GLU A 37 0.85 -6.06 -6.20
C GLU A 37 -0.59 -5.94 -5.70
N GLN A 38 -0.88 -6.51 -4.54
CA GLN A 38 -2.20 -6.37 -3.93
C GLN A 38 -2.45 -4.93 -3.49
N LEU A 39 -1.45 -4.28 -2.92
CA LEU A 39 -1.58 -2.87 -2.54
C LEU A 39 -1.74 -2.00 -3.78
N VAL A 40 -0.97 -2.26 -4.83
CA VAL A 40 -1.12 -1.53 -6.10
C VAL A 40 -2.55 -1.68 -6.63
N GLY A 41 -3.10 -2.89 -6.60
CA GLY A 41 -4.46 -3.15 -7.03
C GLY A 41 -5.50 -2.40 -6.20
N LEU A 42 -5.30 -2.31 -4.90
CA LEU A 42 -6.19 -1.54 -4.02
C LEU A 42 -6.16 -0.06 -4.37
N VAL A 43 -4.98 0.50 -4.60
CA VAL A 43 -4.85 1.91 -4.98
C VAL A 43 -5.53 2.18 -6.32
N GLN A 44 -5.34 1.29 -7.29
CA GLN A 44 -6.02 1.40 -8.58
C GLN A 44 -7.53 1.39 -8.42
N GLU A 45 -8.05 0.45 -7.65
CA GLU A 45 -9.49 0.29 -7.46
C GLU A 45 -10.10 1.44 -6.68
N LYS A 46 -9.47 1.83 -5.57
CA LYS A 46 -10.02 2.87 -4.68
C LYS A 46 -9.95 4.27 -5.28
N TYR A 47 -8.94 4.54 -6.08
CA TYR A 47 -8.69 5.90 -6.58
C TYR A 47 -8.78 6.02 -8.11
N GLY A 48 -9.16 4.95 -8.79
CA GLY A 48 -9.35 4.98 -10.24
C GLY A 48 -8.08 5.28 -11.02
N LYS A 49 -6.92 4.83 -10.54
CA LYS A 49 -5.64 5.15 -11.15
C LYS A 49 -5.16 4.06 -12.09
N ALA A 50 -4.38 4.47 -13.10
CA ALA A 50 -3.70 3.52 -13.95
C ALA A 50 -2.64 2.76 -13.15
N LYS A 51 -2.30 1.55 -13.61
CA LYS A 51 -1.38 0.68 -12.90
C LYS A 51 -0.01 1.33 -12.67
N ASP A 52 0.54 1.96 -13.69
CA ASP A 52 1.86 2.59 -13.60
C ASP A 52 1.86 3.74 -12.59
N VAL A 53 0.79 4.50 -12.51
CA VAL A 53 0.65 5.58 -11.54
C VAL A 53 0.55 5.00 -10.13
N ALA A 54 -0.27 3.97 -9.94
CA ALA A 54 -0.43 3.32 -8.65
C ALA A 54 0.89 2.69 -8.19
N GLU A 55 1.63 2.07 -9.09
CA GLU A 55 2.94 1.49 -8.77
C GLU A 55 3.92 2.55 -8.29
N ARG A 56 3.95 3.69 -8.96
CA ARG A 56 4.84 4.80 -8.55
C ARG A 56 4.45 5.34 -7.17
N GLU A 57 3.18 5.47 -6.89
CA GLU A 57 2.73 5.94 -5.59
C GLU A 57 3.11 4.99 -4.47
N VAL A 58 2.91 3.68 -4.70
CA VAL A 58 3.25 2.67 -3.71
C VAL A 58 4.76 2.65 -3.46
N ASP A 59 5.56 2.67 -4.53
CA ASP A 59 7.02 2.66 -4.42
C ASP A 59 7.54 3.93 -3.74
N HIS A 60 6.97 5.07 -4.10
CA HIS A 60 7.35 6.34 -3.48
C HIS A 60 7.02 6.35 -1.99
N TRP A 61 5.82 5.90 -1.63
CA TRP A 61 5.42 5.80 -0.24
C TRP A 61 6.37 4.89 0.56
N ALA A 62 6.70 3.71 0.03
CA ALA A 62 7.60 2.78 0.70
C ALA A 62 8.99 3.40 0.89
N SER A 63 9.47 4.19 -0.06
CA SER A 63 10.78 4.83 0.04
C SER A 63 10.83 5.94 1.07
N GLN A 64 9.67 6.49 1.45
CA GLN A 64 9.58 7.57 2.44
C GLN A 64 9.53 7.06 3.89
N LEU A 65 9.39 5.78 4.08
CA LEU A 65 9.25 5.19 5.43
C LEU A 65 10.58 5.03 6.15
#